data_b1b94c5f3ceb8964cae89d85bd68f9a3
#
_entry.id   b1b94c5f3ceb8964cae89d85bd68f9a3
#
_cell.length_a   1.000
_cell.length_b   1.000
_cell.length_c   1.000
_cell.angle_alpha   90.00
_cell.angle_beta   90.00
_cell.angle_gamma   90.00
#
_symmetry.space_group_name_H-M   'P 1'
#
loop_
_entity.id
_entity.type
_entity.pdbx_description
1 polymer ?
#
loop_
_entity_poly.entity_id
_entity_poly.type
_entity_poly.pdbx_seq_one_letter_code
_entity_poly.pdbx_strand_id
1 'polypeptide(L)'
;MGFEWKGFSASVQFYGVSNVTREVTFPTFHTQSNVAYVEDNVWSKENGGAVPMPRWSNPIKENGTRYLYDGSYVRLKNAEVAYLFKGKKIQKCGIKSLRLYLNGDNLLLWTDMPDDRESNFSAGSSMGAYPTVGRFNLGIYITL
;
A
#
# COMPACT_ATOMS: atom_id res chain seq x y z
N MET A 1 16.10 0.87 7.80
CA MET A 1 17.43 0.24 7.62
C MET A 1 18.16 0.99 6.53
N GLY A 2 19.48 1.26 6.69
CA GLY A 2 20.27 1.99 5.70
C GLY A 2 21.68 1.42 5.57
N PHE A 3 22.25 1.61 4.40
CA PHE A 3 23.60 1.17 4.06
C PHE A 3 24.30 2.25 3.24
N GLU A 4 25.58 2.53 3.56
CA GLU A 4 26.41 3.46 2.80
C GLU A 4 27.79 2.85 2.53
N TRP A 5 28.24 2.95 1.27
CA TRP A 5 29.55 2.47 0.87
C TRP A 5 30.08 3.20 -0.37
N LYS A 6 31.23 3.81 -0.24
CA LYS A 6 31.97 4.49 -1.34
C LYS A 6 31.12 5.42 -2.21
N GLY A 7 30.22 6.20 -1.59
CA GLY A 7 29.30 7.12 -2.29
C GLY A 7 27.97 6.51 -2.72
N PHE A 8 27.83 5.19 -2.65
CA PHE A 8 26.56 4.52 -2.80
C PHE A 8 25.81 4.54 -1.46
N SER A 9 24.54 4.88 -1.48
CA SER A 9 23.64 4.77 -0.32
C SER A 9 22.34 4.08 -0.71
N ALA A 10 21.86 3.21 0.17
CA ALA A 10 20.56 2.57 0.03
C ALA A 10 19.85 2.58 1.38
N SER A 11 18.56 2.84 1.37
CA SER A 11 17.74 2.78 2.56
C SER A 11 16.39 2.16 2.26
N VAL A 12 15.85 1.43 3.24
CA VAL A 12 14.49 0.85 3.17
C VAL A 12 13.78 1.08 4.49
N GLN A 13 12.50 1.38 4.41
CA GLN A 13 11.62 1.54 5.55
C GLN A 13 10.40 0.65 5.40
N PHE A 14 10.23 -0.24 6.37
CA PHE A 14 9.03 -1.04 6.52
C PHE A 14 8.15 -0.43 7.60
N TYR A 15 6.85 -0.52 7.39
CA TYR A 15 5.84 -0.18 8.36
C TYR A 15 4.79 -1.28 8.38
N GLY A 16 4.30 -1.63 9.57
CA GLY A 16 3.31 -2.68 9.68
C GLY A 16 2.66 -2.72 11.05
N VAL A 17 1.57 -3.44 11.11
CA VAL A 17 0.79 -3.72 12.32
C VAL A 17 0.47 -5.20 12.33
N SER A 18 0.50 -5.80 13.51
CA SER A 18 0.15 -7.20 13.71
C SER A 18 -0.89 -7.36 14.81
N ASN A 19 -1.60 -8.48 14.80
CA ASN A 19 -2.61 -8.85 15.79
C ASN A 19 -3.78 -7.85 15.86
N VAL A 20 -4.27 -7.44 14.69
CA VAL A 20 -5.41 -6.54 14.55
C VAL A 20 -6.52 -7.25 13.81
N THR A 21 -7.72 -7.23 14.36
CA THR A 21 -8.92 -7.69 13.66
C THR A 21 -9.62 -6.49 13.05
N ARG A 22 -10.01 -6.61 11.78
CA ARG A 22 -10.75 -5.58 11.06
C ARG A 22 -12.03 -6.12 10.50
N GLU A 23 -13.11 -5.38 10.70
CA GLU A 23 -14.36 -5.62 10.00
C GLU A 23 -14.31 -4.93 8.63
N VAL A 24 -14.53 -5.72 7.57
CA VAL A 24 -14.64 -5.21 6.21
C VAL A 24 -16.07 -5.44 5.74
N THR A 25 -16.82 -4.36 5.70
CA THR A 25 -18.18 -4.37 5.21
C THR A 25 -18.19 -4.23 3.69
N PHE A 26 -18.87 -5.14 3.02
CA PHE A 26 -19.00 -5.09 1.58
C PHE A 26 -20.15 -4.18 1.18
N PRO A 27 -19.97 -3.32 0.18
CA PRO A 27 -21.03 -2.49 -0.31
C PRO A 27 -22.17 -3.33 -0.87
N THR A 28 -23.40 -2.96 -0.54
CA THR A 28 -24.60 -3.51 -1.15
C THR A 28 -24.91 -2.79 -2.46
N PHE A 29 -25.70 -3.38 -3.34
CA PHE A 29 -26.15 -2.72 -4.58
C PHE A 29 -26.85 -1.38 -4.35
N HIS A 30 -27.33 -1.15 -3.14
CA HIS A 30 -28.08 0.05 -2.78
C HIS A 30 -27.20 1.33 -2.69
N THR A 31 -25.89 1.20 -2.64
CA THR A 31 -24.97 2.32 -2.36
C THR A 31 -24.10 2.73 -3.54
N GLN A 32 -24.39 2.32 -4.75
CA GLN A 32 -23.57 2.61 -5.95
C GLN A 32 -22.07 2.25 -5.79
N SER A 33 -21.76 1.34 -4.90
CA SER A 33 -20.39 1.02 -4.55
C SER A 33 -19.85 -0.07 -5.45
N ASN A 34 -18.58 0.04 -5.77
CA ASN A 34 -17.88 -0.97 -6.53
C ASN A 34 -17.62 -2.22 -5.65
N VAL A 35 -18.18 -3.35 -6.01
CA VAL A 35 -18.03 -4.65 -5.32
C VAL A 35 -16.96 -5.53 -5.96
N ALA A 36 -16.13 -5.00 -6.86
CA ALA A 36 -15.22 -5.78 -7.66
C ALA A 36 -14.31 -6.71 -6.85
N TYR A 37 -13.85 -6.28 -5.68
CA TYR A 37 -12.96 -7.09 -4.84
C TYR A 37 -13.65 -8.25 -4.09
N VAL A 38 -14.98 -8.34 -4.14
CA VAL A 38 -15.78 -9.46 -3.60
C VAL A 38 -16.34 -10.37 -4.67
N GLU A 39 -16.25 -9.98 -5.93
CA GLU A 39 -16.86 -10.68 -7.05
C GLU A 39 -16.48 -12.16 -7.09
N ASP A 40 -15.20 -12.46 -6.94
CA ASP A 40 -14.69 -13.84 -6.96
C ASP A 40 -15.05 -14.66 -5.72
N ASN A 41 -15.46 -14.02 -4.62
CA ASN A 41 -15.75 -14.68 -3.35
C ASN A 41 -17.25 -14.71 -3.01
N VAL A 42 -18.08 -14.17 -3.87
CA VAL A 42 -19.54 -14.25 -3.74
C VAL A 42 -19.99 -15.69 -3.98
N TRP A 43 -20.85 -16.20 -3.10
CA TRP A 43 -21.37 -17.55 -3.21
C TRP A 43 -22.19 -17.74 -4.50
N SER A 44 -21.82 -18.73 -5.25
CA SER A 44 -22.64 -19.32 -6.32
C SER A 44 -22.65 -20.84 -6.16
N LYS A 45 -23.56 -21.50 -6.86
CA LYS A 45 -23.64 -22.96 -6.85
C LYS A 45 -22.37 -23.61 -7.41
N GLU A 46 -21.62 -22.88 -8.22
CA GLU A 46 -20.41 -23.36 -8.91
C GLU A 46 -19.16 -23.13 -8.11
N ASN A 47 -19.02 -21.99 -7.43
CA ASN A 47 -17.77 -21.63 -6.73
C ASN A 47 -17.82 -21.83 -5.21
N GLY A 48 -19.01 -21.94 -4.58
CA GLY A 48 -19.14 -22.12 -3.14
C GLY A 48 -18.53 -20.99 -2.30
N GLY A 49 -18.48 -19.77 -2.83
CA GLY A 49 -17.84 -18.63 -2.18
C GLY A 49 -18.32 -18.34 -0.76
N ALA A 50 -17.49 -17.68 0.05
CA ALA A 50 -17.75 -17.44 1.46
C ALA A 50 -18.72 -16.26 1.72
N VAL A 51 -18.81 -15.33 0.79
CA VAL A 51 -19.65 -14.12 0.91
C VAL A 51 -21.05 -14.38 0.34
N PRO A 52 -22.12 -14.09 1.10
CA PRO A 52 -23.48 -14.23 0.57
C PRO A 52 -23.71 -13.36 -0.66
N MET A 53 -24.48 -13.87 -1.61
CA MET A 53 -24.87 -13.11 -2.78
C MET A 53 -25.64 -11.84 -2.37
N PRO A 54 -25.25 -10.65 -2.84
CA PRO A 54 -25.96 -9.40 -2.55
C PRO A 54 -27.39 -9.46 -3.09
N ARG A 55 -28.34 -8.96 -2.32
CA ARG A 55 -29.74 -8.88 -2.72
C ARG A 55 -30.21 -7.43 -2.72
N TRP A 56 -30.99 -7.07 -3.74
CA TRP A 56 -31.49 -5.71 -3.90
C TRP A 56 -32.38 -5.23 -2.73
N SER A 57 -33.22 -6.10 -2.20
CA SER A 57 -34.22 -5.74 -1.20
C SER A 57 -33.82 -6.06 0.25
N ASN A 58 -32.71 -6.71 0.46
CA ASN A 58 -32.29 -7.12 1.79
C ASN A 58 -30.79 -6.90 1.94
N PRO A 59 -30.38 -5.72 2.42
CA PRO A 59 -28.96 -5.47 2.67
C PRO A 59 -28.44 -6.53 3.65
N ILE A 60 -27.29 -7.07 3.35
CA ILE A 60 -26.60 -8.01 4.22
C ILE A 60 -26.39 -7.29 5.56
N LYS A 61 -27.02 -7.81 6.61
CA LYS A 61 -26.76 -7.32 7.97
C LYS A 61 -25.42 -7.84 8.44
N GLU A 62 -24.56 -6.93 8.73
CA GLU A 62 -23.12 -7.09 8.80
C GLU A 62 -22.60 -7.42 10.22
N ASN A 63 -23.44 -7.91 11.10
CA ASN A 63 -23.03 -8.22 12.47
C ASN A 63 -22.62 -9.69 12.60
N GLY A 64 -21.46 -10.04 12.06
CA GLY A 64 -21.01 -11.43 12.16
C GLY A 64 -19.52 -11.60 11.92
N THR A 65 -18.97 -12.67 12.46
CA THR A 65 -17.54 -13.04 12.32
C THR A 65 -17.09 -13.24 10.87
N ARG A 66 -18.05 -13.42 9.95
CA ARG A 66 -17.80 -13.59 8.51
C ARG A 66 -17.06 -12.41 7.87
N TYR A 67 -17.26 -11.21 8.40
CA TYR A 67 -16.68 -9.97 7.88
C TYR A 67 -15.46 -9.51 8.67
N LEU A 68 -15.03 -10.34 9.62
CA LEU A 68 -13.80 -10.09 10.37
C LEU A 68 -12.63 -10.72 9.63
N TYR A 69 -11.67 -9.89 9.31
CA TYR A 69 -10.42 -10.26 8.64
C TYR A 69 -9.24 -10.02 9.58
N ASP A 70 -8.18 -10.77 9.37
CA ASP A 70 -6.89 -10.40 9.94
C ASP A 70 -6.41 -9.11 9.26
N GLY A 71 -6.46 -8.02 10.02
CA GLY A 71 -6.02 -6.69 9.57
C GLY A 71 -4.52 -6.48 9.69
N SER A 72 -3.76 -7.53 9.97
CA SER A 72 -2.30 -7.44 10.00
C SER A 72 -1.74 -7.19 8.62
N TYR A 73 -0.72 -6.34 8.56
CA TYR A 73 -0.03 -6.05 7.30
C TYR A 73 1.41 -5.61 7.53
N VAL A 74 2.21 -5.76 6.49
CA VAL A 74 3.54 -5.16 6.37
C VAL A 74 3.62 -4.43 5.03
N ARG A 75 4.07 -3.20 5.05
CA ARG A 75 4.25 -2.36 3.86
C ARG A 75 5.70 -1.93 3.72
N LEU A 76 6.26 -2.07 2.52
CA LEU A 76 7.48 -1.37 2.14
C LEU A 76 7.11 0.09 1.86
N LYS A 77 7.26 0.92 2.91
CA LYS A 77 6.78 2.30 2.94
C LYS A 77 7.64 3.22 2.10
N ASN A 78 8.96 3.06 2.19
CA ASN A 78 9.93 3.84 1.42
C ASN A 78 11.15 2.98 1.09
N ALA A 79 11.68 3.15 -0.11
CA ALA A 79 12.99 2.65 -0.49
C ALA A 79 13.71 3.72 -1.32
N GLU A 80 14.96 3.97 -0.99
CA GLU A 80 15.82 4.91 -1.72
C GLU A 80 17.14 4.26 -2.05
N VAL A 81 17.63 4.51 -3.26
CA VAL A 81 18.98 4.22 -3.71
C VAL A 81 19.58 5.52 -4.25
N ALA A 82 20.78 5.86 -3.83
CA ALA A 82 21.44 7.05 -4.29
C ALA A 82 22.94 6.83 -4.50
N TYR A 83 23.50 7.61 -5.40
CA TYR A 83 24.94 7.65 -5.62
C TYR A 83 25.46 9.07 -5.59
N LEU A 84 26.49 9.30 -4.78
CA LEU A 84 27.16 10.59 -4.61
C LEU A 84 28.47 10.61 -5.37
N PHE A 85 28.47 11.33 -6.46
CA PHE A 85 29.67 11.60 -7.25
C PHE A 85 30.48 12.72 -6.58
N LYS A 86 31.73 12.42 -6.23
CA LYS A 86 32.72 13.36 -5.76
C LYS A 86 34.03 13.09 -6.49
N GLY A 87 34.68 14.09 -7.00
CA GLY A 87 35.96 13.90 -7.63
C GLY A 87 36.47 15.07 -8.47
N LYS A 88 37.75 15.06 -8.77
CA LYS A 88 38.42 16.13 -9.54
C LYS A 88 37.80 16.40 -10.90
N LYS A 89 37.21 15.40 -11.53
CA LYS A 89 36.54 15.56 -12.84
C LYS A 89 35.29 16.45 -12.75
N ILE A 90 34.49 16.28 -11.69
CA ILE A 90 33.25 17.06 -11.47
C ILE A 90 33.63 18.46 -10.97
N GLN A 91 34.65 18.56 -10.12
CA GLN A 91 35.14 19.86 -9.62
C GLN A 91 35.69 20.79 -10.72
N LYS A 92 36.23 20.23 -11.81
CA LYS A 92 36.65 21.02 -12.98
C LYS A 92 35.45 21.72 -13.69
N CYS A 93 34.24 21.22 -13.52
CA CYS A 93 33.01 21.84 -14.03
C CYS A 93 32.38 22.82 -13.02
N GLY A 94 33.05 23.18 -11.94
CA GLY A 94 32.53 24.05 -10.89
C GLY A 94 31.58 23.39 -9.91
N ILE A 95 31.40 22.06 -9.99
CA ILE A 95 30.47 21.29 -9.16
C ILE A 95 31.26 20.59 -8.04
N LYS A 96 30.94 20.89 -6.78
CA LYS A 96 31.56 20.24 -5.62
C LYS A 96 31.12 18.79 -5.43
N SER A 97 29.80 18.55 -5.63
CA SER A 97 29.23 17.20 -5.57
C SER A 97 27.94 17.09 -6.39
N LEU A 98 27.67 15.90 -6.89
CA LEU A 98 26.46 15.53 -7.59
C LEU A 98 25.88 14.27 -6.93
N ARG A 99 24.65 14.34 -6.42
CA ARG A 99 23.93 13.19 -5.91
C ARG A 99 22.77 12.86 -6.83
N LEU A 100 22.80 11.67 -7.39
CA LEU A 100 21.67 11.08 -8.14
C LEU A 100 20.95 10.12 -7.20
N TYR A 101 19.62 10.20 -7.14
CA TYR A 101 18.82 9.30 -6.34
C TYR A 101 17.55 8.86 -7.04
N LEU A 102 17.13 7.64 -6.72
CA LEU A 102 15.85 7.07 -7.05
C LEU A 102 15.19 6.65 -5.74
N ASN A 103 14.00 7.15 -5.47
CA ASN A 103 13.22 6.68 -4.35
C ASN A 103 11.82 6.24 -4.78
N GLY A 104 11.22 5.41 -3.95
CA GLY A 104 9.86 4.99 -4.13
C GLY A 104 9.12 4.92 -2.79
N ASP A 105 7.84 5.29 -2.83
CA ASP A 105 6.95 5.27 -1.69
C ASP A 105 5.81 4.27 -1.91
N ASN A 106 5.41 3.57 -0.84
CA ASN A 106 4.30 2.59 -0.83
C ASN A 106 4.45 1.51 -1.92
N LEU A 107 5.63 0.87 -1.98
CA LEU A 107 6.01 0.01 -3.09
C LEU A 107 5.37 -1.37 -3.04
N LEU A 108 5.29 -1.98 -1.86
CA LEU A 108 4.77 -3.33 -1.67
C LEU A 108 3.91 -3.40 -0.41
N LEU A 109 2.87 -4.21 -0.47
CA LEU A 109 1.99 -4.53 0.65
C LEU A 109 1.85 -6.04 0.77
N TRP A 110 2.04 -6.55 1.98
CA TRP A 110 1.74 -7.93 2.37
C TRP A 110 0.63 -7.90 3.41
N THR A 111 -0.51 -8.49 3.09
CA THR A 111 -1.69 -8.56 3.96
C THR A 111 -2.62 -9.66 3.50
N ASP A 112 -3.39 -10.21 4.43
CA ASP A 112 -4.49 -11.16 4.16
C ASP A 112 -5.85 -10.44 4.00
N MET A 113 -5.85 -9.11 4.05
CA MET A 113 -7.07 -8.35 3.82
C MET A 113 -7.48 -8.36 2.35
N PRO A 114 -8.79 -8.30 2.06
CA PRO A 114 -9.30 -8.31 0.68
C PRO A 114 -8.97 -7.03 -0.10
N ASP A 115 -8.49 -6.01 0.56
CA ASP A 115 -8.14 -4.72 -0.04
C ASP A 115 -6.76 -4.22 0.43
N ASP A 116 -6.22 -3.20 -0.22
CA ASP A 116 -4.92 -2.61 0.08
C ASP A 116 -4.95 -1.51 1.16
N ARG A 117 -6.10 -1.34 1.84
CA ARG A 117 -6.25 -0.35 2.89
C ARG A 117 -5.49 -0.77 4.15
N GLU A 118 -4.91 0.20 4.81
CA GLU A 118 -4.25 -0.03 6.08
C GLU A 118 -5.28 -0.35 7.19
N SER A 119 -4.93 -1.21 8.13
CA SER A 119 -5.84 -1.70 9.17
C SER A 119 -6.37 -0.63 10.12
N ASN A 120 -5.74 0.55 10.14
CA ASN A 120 -6.16 1.67 10.99
C ASN A 120 -7.29 2.53 10.40
N PHE A 121 -7.76 2.24 9.19
CA PHE A 121 -8.96 2.91 8.65
C PHE A 121 -10.21 2.43 9.38
N SER A 122 -11.04 3.37 9.80
CA SER A 122 -12.33 3.04 10.40
C SER A 122 -13.33 2.56 9.34
N ALA A 123 -14.17 1.57 9.70
CA ALA A 123 -15.14 0.96 8.79
C ALA A 123 -16.09 1.98 8.13
N GLY A 124 -16.53 2.99 8.87
CA GLY A 124 -17.45 4.01 8.36
C GLY A 124 -16.88 4.92 7.27
N SER A 125 -15.57 5.09 7.23
CA SER A 125 -14.88 5.91 6.22
C SER A 125 -14.26 5.08 5.09
N SER A 126 -14.29 3.75 5.19
CA SER A 126 -13.59 2.87 4.26
C SER A 126 -14.21 2.85 2.85
N MET A 127 -15.50 3.08 2.73
CA MET A 127 -16.18 3.10 1.43
C MET A 127 -15.78 4.27 0.53
N GLY A 128 -15.24 5.36 1.10
CA GLY A 128 -14.74 6.52 0.37
C GLY A 128 -13.22 6.69 0.45
N ALA A 129 -12.50 5.77 1.11
CA ALA A 129 -11.06 5.89 1.26
C ALA A 129 -10.35 5.68 -0.08
N TYR A 130 -9.49 6.62 -0.42
CA TYR A 130 -8.65 6.52 -1.61
C TYR A 130 -7.58 5.43 -1.39
N PRO A 131 -7.32 4.57 -2.36
CA PRO A 131 -6.28 3.55 -2.23
C PRO A 131 -4.90 4.20 -2.07
N THR A 132 -4.02 3.54 -1.35
CA THR A 132 -2.65 4.02 -1.15
C THR A 132 -1.88 3.96 -2.48
N VAL A 133 -1.41 5.11 -2.94
CA VAL A 133 -0.73 5.23 -4.24
C VAL A 133 0.77 4.98 -4.08
N GLY A 134 1.32 4.08 -4.88
CA GLY A 134 2.75 3.92 -5.07
C GLY A 134 3.33 5.07 -5.91
N ARG A 135 4.50 5.58 -5.55
CA ARG A 135 5.19 6.67 -6.24
C ARG A 135 6.65 6.33 -6.46
N PHE A 136 7.17 6.75 -7.59
CA PHE A 136 8.61 6.70 -7.89
C PHE A 136 9.10 8.09 -8.24
N ASN A 137 10.23 8.49 -7.66
CA ASN A 137 10.85 9.79 -7.90
C ASN A 137 12.31 9.59 -8.27
N LEU A 138 12.73 10.23 -9.35
CA LEU A 138 14.13 10.36 -9.73
C LEU A 138 14.56 11.80 -9.52
N GLY A 139 15.69 12.01 -8.85
CA GLY A 139 16.16 13.37 -8.58
C GLY A 139 17.67 13.50 -8.59
N ILE A 140 18.10 14.75 -8.74
CA ILE A 140 19.51 15.14 -8.78
C ILE A 140 19.72 16.32 -7.83
N TYR A 141 20.71 16.19 -6.93
CA TYR A 141 21.21 17.30 -6.13
C TYR A 141 22.59 17.72 -6.62
N ILE A 142 22.75 19.01 -6.92
CA ILE A 142 24.02 19.62 -7.34
C ILE A 142 24.44 20.61 -6.28
N THR A 143 25.69 20.46 -5.79
CA THR A 143 26.33 21.43 -4.90
C THR A 143 27.43 22.14 -5.70
N LEU A 144 27.36 23.45 -5.79
CA LEU A 144 28.31 24.32 -6.47
C LEU A 144 29.40 24.80 -5.52
#